data_73a1f702ca008fc0e12699683704ccbf
#
_entry.id   73a1f702ca008fc0e12699683704ccbf
#
_cell.length_a   1.000
_cell.length_b   1.000
_cell.length_c   1.000
_cell.angle_alpha   90.00
_cell.angle_beta   90.00
_cell.angle_gamma   90.00
#
_symmetry.space_group_name_H-M   'P 1'
#
loop_
_entity.id
_entity.type
_entity.pdbx_description
1 polymer ?
#
loop_
_entity_poly.entity_id
_entity_poly.type
_entity_poly.pdbx_seq_one_letter_code
_entity_poly.pdbx_strand_id
1 'polypeptide(L)'
;MGYKDRIFNNEQGDILLDSIAQQNAILRVIASDKMTALTSDFKEIQRIVKSGNASTIFNIGDQINVPWRDVSGNQDYVMPFDIVHFGDVTLKDGTTVPGMWLQAHYCTPFDIQFSNAQAFYYAKTELPAGTYYITLTKDWGSNAKKGKSYQFTLSKPVPAGGQLRGFVRMPDAAPSTWKVYSHKDNKSVDPIETIDVTEGTSGTKLGDMPYDTAIDTSLTYPLNNMQRTAYGDNRWANSAYEQWLNSKAAAGAWWLPRDEYDVPPSQLSGKAGFMSGFGDDFLSVIQPVKVKTAKNTTAFDGSFDETYDTFFLPSLEQIYAQTQIAGEGDYWEYWKHALGRTTPNGWYDSNRNDAYKTYAINAKTSAQHVRLRSAYRGYANHTWHVNSGGYVNNYHAYWSYRCAPACVIC
;
A
#
# COMPACT_ATOMS: atom_id res chain seq x y z
N MET A 1 -16.97 -66.81 15.30
CA MET A 1 -17.28 -65.59 16.06
C MET A 1 -16.33 -64.52 15.52
N GLY A 2 -16.86 -63.62 14.79
CA GLY A 2 -16.07 -62.70 13.99
C GLY A 2 -15.58 -61.50 14.82
N TYR A 3 -14.48 -60.97 14.39
CA TYR A 3 -13.74 -59.82 14.94
C TYR A 3 -14.53 -58.50 14.99
N LYS A 4 -15.85 -58.53 14.79
CA LYS A 4 -16.72 -57.34 14.65
C LYS A 4 -17.42 -56.90 15.96
N ASP A 5 -17.25 -57.59 17.08
CA ASP A 5 -18.04 -57.33 18.31
C ASP A 5 -17.21 -56.74 19.45
N ARG A 6 -16.10 -56.08 19.17
CA ARG A 6 -15.41 -55.22 20.14
C ARG A 6 -15.53 -53.77 19.76
N ILE A 7 -16.72 -53.32 19.64
CA ILE A 7 -17.06 -51.90 19.74
C ILE A 7 -17.04 -51.58 21.23
N PHE A 8 -16.18 -50.65 21.65
CA PHE A 8 -16.23 -50.06 22.99
C PHE A 8 -17.68 -49.74 23.30
N ASN A 9 -18.17 -50.18 24.50
CA ASN A 9 -19.48 -49.71 24.95
C ASN A 9 -19.42 -48.14 25.04
N ASN A 10 -20.55 -47.49 25.04
CA ASN A 10 -20.59 -46.00 25.03
C ASN A 10 -19.77 -45.40 26.18
N GLU A 11 -19.79 -46.02 27.36
CA GLU A 11 -19.01 -45.59 28.53
C GLU A 11 -17.49 -45.66 28.33
N GLN A 12 -16.98 -46.68 27.66
CA GLN A 12 -15.56 -46.81 27.34
C GLN A 12 -15.12 -45.86 26.22
N GLY A 13 -16.05 -45.55 25.29
CA GLY A 13 -15.87 -44.54 24.25
C GLY A 13 -15.78 -43.13 24.84
N ASP A 14 -16.66 -42.81 25.77
CA ASP A 14 -16.69 -41.53 26.47
C ASP A 14 -15.42 -41.32 27.34
N ILE A 15 -14.96 -42.33 28.06
CA ILE A 15 -13.72 -42.32 28.85
C ILE A 15 -12.50 -42.11 27.95
N LEU A 16 -12.48 -42.70 26.77
CA LEU A 16 -11.39 -42.52 25.80
C LEU A 16 -11.40 -41.10 25.21
N LEU A 17 -12.58 -40.56 24.88
CA LEU A 17 -12.74 -39.20 24.39
C LEU A 17 -12.35 -38.15 25.44
N ASP A 18 -12.76 -38.37 26.70
CA ASP A 18 -12.34 -37.52 27.81
C ASP A 18 -10.83 -37.56 28.07
N SER A 19 -10.24 -38.76 27.98
CA SER A 19 -8.79 -38.91 28.11
C SER A 19 -8.02 -38.21 26.99
N ILE A 20 -8.51 -38.29 25.74
CA ILE A 20 -7.96 -37.57 24.59
C ILE A 20 -8.13 -36.07 24.77
N ALA A 21 -9.28 -35.63 25.23
CA ALA A 21 -9.55 -34.20 25.50
C ALA A 21 -8.62 -33.65 26.61
N GLN A 22 -8.40 -34.42 27.69
CA GLN A 22 -7.49 -34.06 28.76
C GLN A 22 -6.02 -34.04 28.28
N GLN A 23 -5.58 -35.03 27.48
CA GLN A 23 -4.25 -35.04 26.90
C GLN A 23 -4.05 -33.87 25.97
N ASN A 24 -5.04 -33.52 25.15
CA ASN A 24 -5.00 -32.34 24.28
C ASN A 24 -4.99 -31.03 25.09
N ALA A 25 -5.70 -30.96 26.21
CA ALA A 25 -5.65 -29.80 27.10
C ALA A 25 -4.27 -29.65 27.77
N ILE A 26 -3.67 -30.77 28.24
CA ILE A 26 -2.31 -30.76 28.80
C ILE A 26 -1.27 -30.40 27.74
N LEU A 27 -1.40 -30.92 26.52
CA LEU A 27 -0.53 -30.55 25.39
C LEU A 27 -0.69 -29.07 25.02
N ARG A 28 -1.89 -28.52 25.10
CA ARG A 28 -2.15 -27.07 24.89
C ARG A 28 -1.52 -26.25 26.01
N VAL A 29 -1.57 -26.65 27.26
CA VAL A 29 -0.91 -25.95 28.39
C VAL A 29 0.61 -26.00 28.22
N ILE A 30 1.17 -27.18 27.91
CA ILE A 30 2.62 -27.34 27.65
C ILE A 30 3.02 -26.52 26.40
N ALA A 31 2.19 -26.48 25.37
CA ALA A 31 2.41 -25.66 24.19
C ALA A 31 2.28 -24.17 24.51
N SER A 32 1.35 -23.79 25.39
CA SER A 32 1.17 -22.40 25.86
C SER A 32 2.37 -21.91 26.68
N ASP A 33 2.87 -22.74 27.61
CA ASP A 33 4.07 -22.38 28.38
C ASP A 33 5.33 -22.35 27.51
N LYS A 34 5.43 -23.25 26.52
CA LYS A 34 6.47 -23.19 25.49
C LYS A 34 6.27 -22.05 24.52
N MET A 35 5.01 -21.64 24.22
CA MET A 35 4.72 -20.52 23.31
C MET A 35 5.26 -19.20 23.85
N THR A 36 5.22 -18.95 25.14
CA THR A 36 5.83 -17.74 25.72
C THR A 36 7.36 -17.75 25.54
N ALA A 37 7.97 -18.92 25.48
CA ALA A 37 9.40 -19.09 25.16
C ALA A 37 9.66 -19.15 23.63
N LEU A 38 8.71 -19.67 22.85
CA LEU A 38 8.80 -19.77 21.37
C LEU A 38 8.59 -18.46 20.65
N THR A 39 7.86 -17.49 21.22
CA THR A 39 7.65 -16.18 20.60
C THR A 39 8.92 -15.34 20.43
N SER A 40 10.05 -15.80 20.97
CA SER A 40 11.38 -15.23 20.79
C SER A 40 12.30 -16.05 19.87
N ASP A 41 11.95 -17.30 19.52
CA ASP A 41 12.72 -18.14 18.61
C ASP A 41 12.05 -18.23 17.22
N PHE A 42 12.32 -17.23 16.40
CA PHE A 42 11.76 -17.15 15.05
C PHE A 42 12.14 -18.33 14.15
N LYS A 43 13.32 -18.93 14.35
CA LYS A 43 13.78 -20.10 13.58
C LYS A 43 12.97 -21.34 13.92
N GLU A 44 12.64 -21.53 15.19
CA GLU A 44 11.79 -22.65 15.60
C GLU A 44 10.35 -22.47 15.06
N ILE A 45 9.82 -21.24 15.09
CA ILE A 45 8.55 -20.94 14.45
C ILE A 45 8.60 -21.28 12.96
N GLN A 46 9.65 -20.86 12.25
CA GLN A 46 9.83 -21.18 10.83
C GLN A 46 9.89 -22.69 10.59
N ARG A 47 10.61 -23.44 11.44
CA ARG A 47 10.69 -24.90 11.34
C ARG A 47 9.30 -25.56 11.44
N ILE A 48 8.48 -25.07 12.36
CA ILE A 48 7.10 -25.54 12.53
C ILE A 48 6.26 -25.21 11.29
N VAL A 49 6.37 -23.99 10.75
CA VAL A 49 5.67 -23.58 9.53
C VAL A 49 6.07 -24.46 8.35
N LYS A 50 7.36 -24.66 8.13
CA LYS A 50 7.90 -25.52 7.04
C LYS A 50 7.45 -26.96 7.13
N SER A 51 7.16 -27.47 8.32
CA SER A 51 6.63 -28.83 8.50
C SER A 51 5.15 -28.97 8.13
N GLY A 52 4.45 -27.85 7.79
CA GLY A 52 3.02 -27.83 7.50
C GLY A 52 2.11 -27.92 8.74
N ASN A 53 2.68 -27.90 9.95
CA ASN A 53 1.95 -28.12 11.20
C ASN A 53 1.62 -26.81 11.95
N ALA A 54 1.84 -25.65 11.36
CA ALA A 54 1.66 -24.37 12.05
C ALA A 54 0.23 -24.19 12.61
N SER A 55 -0.79 -24.52 11.83
CA SER A 55 -2.21 -24.38 12.24
C SER A 55 -2.66 -25.35 13.34
N THR A 56 -1.84 -26.38 13.67
CA THR A 56 -2.12 -27.28 14.79
C THR A 56 -1.50 -26.80 16.10
N ILE A 57 -0.54 -25.88 16.02
CA ILE A 57 0.23 -25.37 17.16
C ILE A 57 -0.16 -23.94 17.50
N PHE A 58 -0.34 -23.11 16.48
CA PHE A 58 -0.70 -21.70 16.62
C PHE A 58 -2.18 -21.48 16.27
N ASN A 59 -2.79 -20.48 16.88
CA ASN A 59 -4.16 -20.07 16.58
C ASN A 59 -4.18 -18.76 15.79
N ILE A 60 -5.24 -18.56 15.03
CA ILE A 60 -5.52 -17.25 14.45
C ILE A 60 -5.72 -16.23 15.58
N GLY A 61 -5.02 -15.11 15.50
CA GLY A 61 -5.00 -14.05 16.51
C GLY A 61 -3.90 -14.17 17.56
N ASP A 62 -3.15 -15.30 17.60
CA ASP A 62 -1.95 -15.37 18.41
C ASP A 62 -0.93 -14.30 17.94
N GLN A 63 -0.16 -13.74 18.89
CA GLN A 63 0.74 -12.62 18.60
C GLN A 63 2.21 -13.04 18.67
N ILE A 64 2.98 -12.59 17.70
CA ILE A 64 4.43 -12.65 17.69
C ILE A 64 4.97 -11.24 17.91
N ASN A 65 5.67 -11.04 19.03
CA ASN A 65 6.24 -9.75 19.38
C ASN A 65 7.61 -9.58 18.72
N VAL A 66 7.72 -8.60 17.82
CA VAL A 66 8.94 -8.35 17.06
C VAL A 66 9.50 -6.98 17.44
N PRO A 67 10.76 -6.90 17.92
CA PRO A 67 11.43 -5.61 18.09
C PRO A 67 11.56 -4.90 16.74
N TRP A 68 11.18 -3.65 16.69
CA TRP A 68 11.31 -2.79 15.52
C TRP A 68 11.75 -1.39 15.92
N ARG A 69 12.74 -0.87 15.23
CA ARG A 69 13.25 0.46 15.43
C ARG A 69 12.84 1.39 14.27
N ASP A 70 12.16 2.48 14.55
CA ASP A 70 12.14 3.61 13.60
C ASP A 70 13.52 4.26 13.60
N VAL A 71 14.38 3.80 12.68
CA VAL A 71 15.78 4.25 12.59
C VAL A 71 15.86 5.77 12.42
N SER A 72 14.99 6.34 11.58
CA SER A 72 14.97 7.78 11.30
C SER A 72 14.39 8.62 12.44
N GLY A 73 13.43 8.07 13.17
CA GLY A 73 12.84 8.69 14.36
C GLY A 73 13.63 8.39 15.63
N ASN A 74 14.66 7.53 15.54
CA ASN A 74 15.46 7.07 16.69
C ASN A 74 14.62 6.53 17.86
N GLN A 75 13.55 5.77 17.52
CA GLN A 75 12.59 5.26 18.49
C GLN A 75 12.44 3.75 18.38
N ASP A 76 12.56 3.06 19.51
CA ASP A 76 12.37 1.63 19.63
C ASP A 76 10.90 1.29 19.94
N TYR A 77 10.39 0.24 19.30
CA TYR A 77 9.07 -0.33 19.51
C TYR A 77 9.15 -1.84 19.64
N VAL A 78 8.16 -2.42 20.28
CA VAL A 78 7.80 -3.82 20.10
C VAL A 78 6.55 -3.82 19.23
N MET A 79 6.66 -4.38 18.03
CA MET A 79 5.56 -4.48 17.07
C MET A 79 4.95 -5.88 17.18
N PRO A 80 3.76 -6.02 17.79
CA PRO A 80 3.06 -7.30 17.77
C PRO A 80 2.54 -7.55 16.36
N PHE A 81 2.73 -8.77 15.87
CA PHE A 81 2.11 -9.26 14.65
C PHE A 81 1.09 -10.34 15.00
N ASP A 82 -0.14 -10.15 14.57
CA ASP A 82 -1.18 -11.17 14.70
C ASP A 82 -1.03 -12.21 13.61
N ILE A 83 -1.20 -13.48 13.96
CA ILE A 83 -1.37 -14.55 12.97
C ILE A 83 -2.76 -14.37 12.34
N VAL A 84 -2.80 -14.10 11.05
CA VAL A 84 -4.05 -13.76 10.35
C VAL A 84 -4.54 -14.85 9.42
N HIS A 85 -3.65 -15.72 8.97
CA HIS A 85 -3.98 -16.78 8.02
C HIS A 85 -2.90 -17.86 7.99
N PHE A 86 -3.29 -19.09 7.62
CA PHE A 86 -2.41 -20.18 7.25
C PHE A 86 -2.72 -20.58 5.81
N GLY A 87 -1.72 -20.69 4.97
CA GLY A 87 -1.90 -21.06 3.57
C GLY A 87 -0.59 -21.08 2.82
N ASP A 88 -0.59 -21.75 1.69
CA ASP A 88 0.59 -21.84 0.83
C ASP A 88 0.96 -20.50 0.21
N VAL A 89 2.24 -20.28 0.01
CA VAL A 89 2.80 -19.11 -0.67
C VAL A 89 3.71 -19.51 -1.80
N THR A 90 3.79 -18.70 -2.84
CA THR A 90 4.72 -18.88 -3.95
C THR A 90 5.93 -17.97 -3.75
N LEU A 91 7.11 -18.54 -3.74
CA LEU A 91 8.38 -17.82 -3.67
C LEU A 91 8.81 -17.33 -5.04
N LYS A 92 9.84 -16.49 -5.07
CA LYS A 92 10.34 -15.85 -6.30
C LYS A 92 10.89 -16.85 -7.34
N ASP A 93 11.37 -17.98 -6.89
CA ASP A 93 11.83 -19.09 -7.75
C ASP A 93 10.68 -19.95 -8.31
N GLY A 94 9.44 -19.65 -7.95
CA GLY A 94 8.24 -20.40 -8.34
C GLY A 94 7.88 -21.54 -7.41
N THR A 95 8.67 -21.80 -6.37
CA THR A 95 8.38 -22.85 -5.38
C THR A 95 7.18 -22.45 -4.53
N THR A 96 6.28 -23.40 -4.28
CA THR A 96 5.15 -23.23 -3.34
C THR A 96 5.49 -23.93 -2.03
N VAL A 97 5.34 -23.20 -0.92
CA VAL A 97 5.67 -23.68 0.42
C VAL A 97 4.58 -23.29 1.43
N PRO A 98 4.43 -24.03 2.55
CA PRO A 98 3.54 -23.61 3.62
C PRO A 98 3.95 -22.24 4.18
N GLY A 99 2.97 -21.40 4.48
CA GLY A 99 3.16 -20.07 5.03
C GLY A 99 2.25 -19.79 6.23
N MET A 100 2.76 -19.00 7.15
CA MET A 100 2.02 -18.40 8.25
C MET A 100 2.01 -16.90 8.06
N TRP A 101 0.83 -16.35 7.78
CA TRP A 101 0.63 -14.95 7.45
C TRP A 101 0.47 -14.12 8.69
N LEU A 102 1.23 -13.07 8.78
CA LEU A 102 1.30 -12.16 9.91
C LEU A 102 0.85 -10.78 9.47
N GLN A 103 0.13 -10.06 10.33
CA GLN A 103 -0.20 -8.64 10.12
C GLN A 103 0.11 -7.84 11.38
N ALA A 104 0.77 -6.71 11.24
CA ALA A 104 1.04 -5.80 12.35
C ALA A 104 -0.25 -5.47 13.10
N HIS A 105 -0.23 -5.61 14.44
CA HIS A 105 -1.37 -5.34 15.31
C HIS A 105 -1.71 -3.85 15.34
N TYR A 106 -0.68 -3.00 15.31
CA TYR A 106 -0.79 -1.55 15.23
C TYR A 106 -0.34 -1.01 13.89
N CYS A 107 -0.87 0.12 13.47
CA CYS A 107 -0.35 0.81 12.30
C CYS A 107 0.91 1.63 12.63
N THR A 108 1.58 2.08 11.59
CA THR A 108 2.82 2.86 11.66
C THR A 108 2.68 4.11 12.53
N PRO A 109 3.77 4.59 13.16
CA PRO A 109 3.74 5.78 14.01
C PRO A 109 3.59 7.09 13.25
N PHE A 110 3.66 7.06 11.92
CA PHE A 110 3.55 8.23 11.03
C PHE A 110 2.74 7.91 9.78
N ASP A 111 2.22 8.95 9.15
CA ASP A 111 1.44 8.86 7.93
C ASP A 111 2.35 8.81 6.70
N ILE A 112 1.91 8.10 5.68
CA ILE A 112 2.64 7.88 4.43
C ILE A 112 1.69 8.08 3.25
N GLN A 113 2.16 8.74 2.19
CA GLN A 113 1.45 8.74 0.91
C GLN A 113 1.68 7.41 0.18
N PHE A 114 0.64 6.88 -0.44
CA PHE A 114 0.78 5.70 -1.30
C PHE A 114 1.66 6.02 -2.51
N SER A 115 1.42 7.17 -3.09
CA SER A 115 2.25 7.75 -4.14
C SER A 115 2.15 9.26 -4.12
N ASN A 116 3.23 9.92 -4.53
CA ASN A 116 3.26 11.36 -4.60
C ASN A 116 2.53 11.82 -5.88
N ALA A 117 1.44 12.57 -5.71
CA ALA A 117 0.71 13.10 -6.86
C ALA A 117 1.48 14.24 -7.50
N GLN A 118 2.13 13.94 -8.59
CA GLN A 118 2.86 14.92 -9.40
C GLN A 118 2.46 14.79 -10.85
N ALA A 119 2.09 15.90 -11.45
CA ALA A 119 2.06 16.03 -12.89
C ALA A 119 2.60 17.40 -13.25
N PHE A 120 3.50 17.44 -14.17
CA PHE A 120 4.09 18.66 -14.66
C PHE A 120 4.53 18.51 -16.11
N TYR A 121 4.64 19.64 -16.77
CA TYR A 121 5.31 19.72 -18.05
C TYR A 121 6.73 20.24 -17.84
N TYR A 122 7.69 19.63 -18.52
CA TYR A 122 9.06 20.13 -18.56
C TYR A 122 9.48 20.39 -19.98
N ALA A 123 10.31 21.40 -20.14
CA ALA A 123 10.85 21.78 -21.43
C ALA A 123 11.98 20.80 -21.83
N LYS A 124 11.89 20.16 -22.99
CA LYS A 124 12.97 19.31 -23.54
C LYS A 124 14.17 20.15 -23.96
N THR A 125 13.90 21.25 -24.57
CA THR A 125 14.84 22.32 -24.89
C THR A 125 14.29 23.61 -24.32
N GLU A 126 15.05 24.71 -24.33
CA GLU A 126 14.55 25.98 -23.86
C GLU A 126 13.20 26.34 -24.52
N LEU A 127 12.21 26.69 -23.70
CA LEU A 127 10.96 27.27 -24.17
C LEU A 127 11.07 28.79 -24.06
N PRO A 128 11.10 29.53 -25.19
CA PRO A 128 11.27 30.98 -25.18
C PRO A 128 10.18 31.72 -24.40
N ALA A 129 10.49 32.92 -23.95
CA ALA A 129 9.46 33.84 -23.47
C ALA A 129 8.44 34.12 -24.60
N GLY A 130 7.15 34.22 -24.25
CA GLY A 130 6.09 34.37 -25.23
C GLY A 130 4.73 33.92 -24.72
N THR A 131 3.71 34.10 -25.54
CA THR A 131 2.34 33.67 -25.25
C THR A 131 2.08 32.33 -25.91
N TYR A 132 1.50 31.41 -25.12
CA TYR A 132 1.21 30.05 -25.51
C TYR A 132 -0.20 29.65 -25.13
N TYR A 133 -0.76 28.63 -25.80
CA TYR A 133 -2.00 28.02 -25.39
C TYR A 133 -2.01 26.51 -25.60
N ILE A 134 -2.90 25.84 -24.84
CA ILE A 134 -3.21 24.40 -24.94
C ILE A 134 -4.71 24.26 -25.20
N THR A 135 -5.12 23.14 -25.82
CA THR A 135 -6.54 22.81 -26.05
C THR A 135 -6.88 21.49 -25.34
N LEU A 136 -7.99 21.45 -24.60
CA LEU A 136 -8.44 20.23 -23.94
C LEU A 136 -9.11 19.29 -24.92
N THR A 137 -8.74 18.02 -24.89
CA THR A 137 -9.35 16.97 -25.72
C THR A 137 -10.42 16.16 -25.00
N LYS A 138 -10.55 16.35 -23.67
CA LYS A 138 -11.58 15.76 -22.81
C LYS A 138 -12.07 16.79 -21.78
N ASP A 139 -13.18 16.50 -21.13
CA ASP A 139 -13.69 17.33 -20.04
C ASP A 139 -12.82 17.22 -18.77
N TRP A 140 -12.55 18.35 -18.13
CA TRP A 140 -11.81 18.47 -16.88
C TRP A 140 -12.68 19.09 -15.77
N GLY A 141 -13.72 18.45 -15.39
CA GLY A 141 -14.67 18.98 -14.43
C GLY A 141 -15.84 19.77 -15.07
N SER A 142 -16.51 20.58 -14.27
CA SER A 142 -17.73 21.27 -14.69
C SER A 142 -17.48 22.38 -15.70
N ASN A 143 -16.39 23.11 -15.59
CA ASN A 143 -16.12 24.32 -16.37
C ASN A 143 -15.03 24.15 -17.44
N ALA A 144 -14.05 23.27 -17.20
CA ALA A 144 -13.00 22.97 -18.16
C ALA A 144 -13.45 21.85 -19.11
N LYS A 145 -14.01 22.21 -20.25
CA LYS A 145 -14.66 21.29 -21.20
C LYS A 145 -13.78 20.96 -22.39
N LYS A 146 -14.01 19.80 -22.98
CA LYS A 146 -13.42 19.39 -24.26
C LYS A 146 -13.60 20.52 -25.29
N GLY A 147 -12.52 20.82 -26.02
CA GLY A 147 -12.47 21.87 -27.04
C GLY A 147 -12.13 23.25 -26.50
N LYS A 148 -12.20 23.50 -25.20
CA LYS A 148 -11.73 24.75 -24.61
C LYS A 148 -10.21 24.83 -24.66
N SER A 149 -9.73 26.05 -24.89
CA SER A 149 -8.31 26.39 -24.90
C SER A 149 -7.96 27.34 -23.77
N TYR A 150 -6.77 27.19 -23.24
CA TYR A 150 -6.25 28.00 -22.15
C TYR A 150 -4.90 28.55 -22.54
N GLN A 151 -4.74 29.86 -22.36
CA GLN A 151 -3.56 30.61 -22.72
C GLN A 151 -2.82 31.14 -21.49
N PHE A 152 -1.52 31.34 -21.66
CA PHE A 152 -0.64 31.92 -20.64
C PHE A 152 0.55 32.61 -21.31
N THR A 153 1.19 33.52 -20.60
CA THR A 153 2.37 34.23 -21.07
C THR A 153 3.55 33.98 -20.15
N LEU A 154 4.67 33.58 -20.73
CA LEU A 154 5.96 33.49 -20.09
C LEU A 154 6.71 34.80 -20.29
N SER A 155 7.03 35.51 -19.21
CA SER A 155 7.86 36.71 -19.27
C SER A 155 9.34 36.40 -19.41
N LYS A 156 9.74 35.18 -19.04
CA LYS A 156 11.10 34.67 -19.11
C LYS A 156 11.13 33.31 -19.79
N PRO A 157 12.24 32.94 -20.45
CA PRO A 157 12.36 31.61 -21.01
C PRO A 157 12.37 30.54 -19.90
N VAL A 158 11.79 29.39 -20.18
CA VAL A 158 11.91 28.19 -19.36
C VAL A 158 13.09 27.38 -19.89
N PRO A 159 14.17 27.21 -19.12
CA PRO A 159 15.35 26.48 -19.59
C PRO A 159 15.04 25.00 -19.83
N ALA A 160 15.88 24.30 -20.56
CA ALA A 160 15.79 22.85 -20.72
C ALA A 160 15.75 22.16 -19.36
N GLY A 161 14.78 21.25 -19.17
CA GLY A 161 14.50 20.63 -17.89
C GLY A 161 13.64 21.46 -16.92
N GLY A 162 13.35 22.71 -17.25
CA GLY A 162 12.46 23.56 -16.47
C GLY A 162 11.02 23.05 -16.51
N GLN A 163 10.25 23.33 -15.46
CA GLN A 163 8.92 22.78 -15.25
C GLN A 163 7.85 23.85 -15.20
N LEU A 164 6.66 23.52 -15.75
CA LEU A 164 5.41 24.23 -15.51
C LEU A 164 4.52 23.37 -14.60
N ARG A 165 4.28 23.86 -13.37
CA ARG A 165 3.43 23.19 -12.38
C ARG A 165 2.09 23.90 -12.23
N GLY A 166 1.05 23.12 -12.00
CA GLY A 166 -0.32 23.60 -11.90
C GLY A 166 -1.26 22.86 -12.84
N PHE A 167 -0.71 22.16 -13.80
CA PHE A 167 -1.45 21.34 -14.75
C PHE A 167 -2.11 20.10 -14.20
N VAL A 168 -1.78 19.69 -12.99
CA VAL A 168 -2.31 18.44 -12.38
C VAL A 168 -3.81 18.50 -12.19
N ARG A 169 -4.31 19.70 -11.97
CA ARG A 169 -5.73 20.00 -11.96
C ARG A 169 -5.88 21.37 -12.62
N MET A 170 -6.39 21.37 -13.82
CA MET A 170 -7.07 22.59 -14.25
C MET A 170 -8.18 22.80 -13.22
N PRO A 171 -8.22 23.93 -12.52
CA PRO A 171 -9.31 24.20 -11.61
C PRO A 171 -10.63 24.14 -12.36
N ASP A 172 -11.68 23.73 -11.68
CA ASP A 172 -13.04 23.78 -12.22
C ASP A 172 -13.45 25.20 -12.65
N ALA A 173 -12.68 26.21 -12.27
CA ALA A 173 -12.83 27.60 -12.65
C ALA A 173 -11.51 28.18 -13.16
N ALA A 174 -11.50 28.76 -14.34
CA ALA A 174 -10.50 29.74 -14.79
C ALA A 174 -10.87 31.12 -14.24
N PRO A 175 -9.92 32.00 -13.86
CA PRO A 175 -8.49 31.88 -14.08
C PRO A 175 -7.77 31.03 -12.99
N SER A 176 -6.63 30.49 -13.37
CA SER A 176 -5.72 29.79 -12.45
C SER A 176 -4.31 30.30 -12.60
N THR A 177 -3.48 30.02 -11.60
CA THR A 177 -2.06 30.35 -11.64
C THR A 177 -1.21 29.11 -11.71
N TRP A 178 -0.15 29.16 -12.53
CA TRP A 178 0.86 28.11 -12.59
C TRP A 178 2.21 28.65 -12.12
N LYS A 179 3.02 27.75 -11.56
CA LYS A 179 4.37 28.08 -11.14
C LYS A 179 5.36 27.49 -12.13
N VAL A 180 6.31 28.30 -12.54
CA VAL A 180 7.40 27.94 -13.46
C VAL A 180 8.69 27.80 -12.68
N TYR A 181 9.40 26.72 -12.90
CA TYR A 181 10.67 26.41 -12.22
C TYR A 181 11.79 26.24 -13.25
N SER A 182 13.01 26.62 -12.87
CA SER A 182 14.17 26.55 -13.76
C SER A 182 14.79 25.15 -13.88
N HIS A 183 14.30 24.16 -13.13
CA HIS A 183 14.92 22.85 -13.05
C HIS A 183 13.88 21.76 -12.87
N LYS A 184 14.30 20.51 -13.06
CA LYS A 184 13.48 19.32 -13.08
C LYS A 184 13.24 18.71 -11.71
N ASP A 185 14.12 18.91 -10.76
CA ASP A 185 13.97 18.35 -9.43
C ASP A 185 12.90 19.10 -8.64
N ASN A 186 12.14 18.35 -7.89
CA ASN A 186 10.98 18.86 -7.17
C ASN A 186 11.35 19.43 -5.80
N LYS A 187 12.58 19.83 -5.58
CA LYS A 187 13.01 20.41 -4.32
C LYS A 187 12.47 21.83 -4.16
N SER A 188 12.33 22.23 -2.92
CA SER A 188 11.80 23.53 -2.52
C SER A 188 12.72 24.67 -2.96
N VAL A 189 12.53 25.11 -4.17
CA VAL A 189 13.11 26.33 -4.71
C VAL A 189 11.98 27.25 -5.10
N ASP A 190 12.23 28.52 -5.08
CA ASP A 190 11.26 29.52 -5.53
C ASP A 190 11.03 29.38 -7.04
N PRO A 191 9.77 29.53 -7.49
CA PRO A 191 9.49 29.59 -8.92
C PRO A 191 10.20 30.81 -9.55
N ILE A 192 10.69 30.63 -10.76
CA ILE A 192 11.25 31.75 -11.52
C ILE A 192 10.14 32.73 -11.94
N GLU A 193 8.90 32.24 -12.04
CA GLU A 193 7.74 33.02 -12.42
C GLU A 193 6.46 32.31 -11.94
N THR A 194 5.44 33.11 -11.63
CA THR A 194 4.05 32.65 -11.47
C THR A 194 3.24 33.28 -12.59
N ILE A 195 2.56 32.46 -13.37
CA ILE A 195 1.84 32.89 -14.57
C ILE A 195 0.33 32.69 -14.40
N ASP A 196 -0.44 33.61 -14.94
CA ASP A 196 -1.89 33.48 -15.02
C ASP A 196 -2.29 32.68 -16.26
N VAL A 197 -3.26 31.80 -16.06
CA VAL A 197 -3.85 30.95 -17.10
C VAL A 197 -5.31 31.32 -17.28
N THR A 198 -5.66 31.75 -18.45
CA THR A 198 -7.01 32.20 -18.80
C THR A 198 -7.54 31.45 -20.01
N GLU A 199 -8.87 31.42 -20.20
CA GLU A 199 -9.45 30.86 -21.41
C GLU A 199 -9.09 31.73 -22.62
N GLY A 200 -8.55 31.12 -23.68
CA GLY A 200 -8.14 31.82 -24.89
C GLY A 200 -7.21 31.01 -25.77
N THR A 201 -6.93 31.56 -26.97
CA THR A 201 -6.10 30.92 -28.01
C THR A 201 -5.01 31.85 -28.51
N SER A 202 -4.59 32.83 -27.72
CA SER A 202 -3.53 33.74 -28.12
C SER A 202 -2.16 33.05 -28.10
N GLY A 203 -1.33 33.42 -29.07
CA GLY A 203 0.05 32.94 -29.13
C GLY A 203 0.24 31.59 -29.84
N THR A 204 1.29 30.90 -29.48
CA THR A 204 1.68 29.63 -30.11
C THR A 204 0.99 28.45 -29.43
N LYS A 205 0.35 27.57 -30.20
CA LYS A 205 -0.23 26.34 -29.69
C LYS A 205 0.88 25.39 -29.25
N LEU A 206 0.91 25.01 -27.95
CA LEU A 206 1.82 23.99 -27.45
C LEU A 206 1.30 22.58 -27.76
N GLY A 207 0.00 22.39 -27.82
CA GLY A 207 -0.58 21.09 -28.19
C GLY A 207 -1.97 20.84 -27.62
N ASP A 208 -2.42 19.61 -27.81
CA ASP A 208 -3.69 19.10 -27.33
C ASP A 208 -3.49 18.31 -26.04
N MET A 209 -4.31 18.58 -25.03
CA MET A 209 -4.15 18.06 -23.70
C MET A 209 -5.34 17.18 -23.33
N PRO A 210 -5.15 15.86 -23.24
CA PRO A 210 -6.20 14.99 -22.77
C PRO A 210 -6.48 15.26 -21.29
N TYR A 211 -7.73 15.07 -20.89
CA TYR A 211 -8.05 15.00 -19.46
C TYR A 211 -7.33 13.80 -18.83
N ASP A 212 -6.73 14.05 -17.72
CA ASP A 212 -6.04 13.03 -17.02
C ASP A 212 -6.22 13.20 -15.51
N THR A 213 -7.29 12.58 -14.98
CA THR A 213 -7.33 12.18 -13.59
C THR A 213 -6.52 10.90 -13.37
N ALA A 214 -6.24 10.20 -14.47
CA ALA A 214 -5.41 9.05 -14.51
C ALA A 214 -3.98 9.52 -14.71
N ILE A 215 -3.23 9.47 -13.66
CA ILE A 215 -1.81 9.67 -13.73
C ILE A 215 -1.22 8.38 -14.26
N ASP A 216 -1.23 8.24 -15.59
CA ASP A 216 -0.54 7.17 -16.25
C ASP A 216 0.88 7.62 -16.57
N THR A 217 1.84 7.08 -15.85
CA THR A 217 3.26 7.38 -16.02
C THR A 217 3.83 6.86 -17.33
N SER A 218 3.15 5.93 -18.01
CA SER A 218 3.55 5.42 -19.31
C SER A 218 3.19 6.37 -20.45
N LEU A 219 2.27 7.31 -20.22
CA LEU A 219 1.81 8.23 -21.24
C LEU A 219 2.65 9.51 -21.26
N THR A 220 3.50 9.61 -22.25
CA THR A 220 4.16 10.87 -22.61
C THR A 220 3.26 11.63 -23.59
N TYR A 221 2.84 12.83 -23.21
CA TYR A 221 2.08 13.73 -24.10
C TYR A 221 3.04 14.77 -24.66
N PRO A 222 3.53 14.62 -25.88
CA PRO A 222 4.39 15.64 -26.47
C PRO A 222 3.54 16.87 -26.79
N LEU A 223 3.83 17.96 -26.09
CA LEU A 223 3.40 19.29 -26.47
C LEU A 223 4.59 19.97 -27.12
N ASN A 224 4.66 20.01 -28.43
CA ASN A 224 5.79 20.61 -29.15
C ASN A 224 7.14 20.43 -28.41
N ASN A 225 7.68 21.48 -27.78
CA ASN A 225 8.91 21.43 -27.02
C ASN A 225 8.77 20.93 -25.58
N MET A 226 7.57 20.54 -25.14
CA MET A 226 7.32 20.13 -23.76
C MET A 226 6.88 18.68 -23.69
N GLN A 227 7.32 18.00 -22.65
CA GLN A 227 6.89 16.65 -22.32
C GLN A 227 6.17 16.65 -20.98
N ARG A 228 5.06 15.94 -20.92
CA ARG A 228 4.35 15.73 -19.67
C ARG A 228 4.88 14.49 -18.96
N THR A 229 5.03 14.64 -17.67
CA THR A 229 5.31 13.56 -16.74
C THR A 229 4.29 13.57 -15.63
N ALA A 230 3.80 12.42 -15.24
CA ALA A 230 2.83 12.28 -14.19
C ALA A 230 3.10 11.05 -13.32
N TYR A 231 2.98 11.24 -12.01
CA TYR A 231 3.15 10.22 -10.98
C TYR A 231 1.98 10.27 -10.00
N GLY A 232 1.84 9.25 -9.15
CA GLY A 232 0.80 9.25 -8.13
C GLY A 232 -0.40 8.41 -8.52
N ASP A 233 -0.17 7.37 -9.33
CA ASP A 233 -1.16 6.35 -9.60
C ASP A 233 -1.44 5.50 -8.36
N ASN A 234 -2.46 4.65 -8.44
CA ASN A 234 -2.86 3.74 -7.38
C ASN A 234 -2.33 2.31 -7.56
N ARG A 235 -1.32 2.13 -8.39
CA ARG A 235 -0.71 0.84 -8.68
C ARG A 235 0.26 0.45 -7.58
N TRP A 236 0.05 -0.72 -6.95
CA TRP A 236 0.89 -1.20 -5.86
C TRP A 236 2.37 -1.27 -6.24
N ALA A 237 2.69 -1.90 -7.36
CA ALA A 237 4.05 -2.06 -7.85
C ALA A 237 4.83 -0.75 -8.10
N ASN A 238 4.12 0.40 -8.14
CA ASN A 238 4.70 1.73 -8.30
C ASN A 238 4.64 2.55 -7.00
N SER A 239 4.11 1.97 -5.92
CA SER A 239 3.83 2.73 -4.70
C SER A 239 5.07 2.98 -3.87
N ALA A 240 5.05 4.07 -3.12
CA ALA A 240 6.08 4.33 -2.14
C ALA A 240 6.04 3.34 -0.96
N TYR A 241 4.88 2.76 -0.69
CA TYR A 241 4.77 1.70 0.32
C TYR A 241 5.52 0.44 -0.09
N GLU A 242 5.35 -0.02 -1.33
CA GLU A 242 6.03 -1.22 -1.81
C GLU A 242 7.54 -1.06 -1.70
N GLN A 243 8.08 0.04 -2.21
CA GLN A 243 9.52 0.29 -2.17
C GLN A 243 10.05 0.47 -0.74
N TRP A 244 9.37 1.26 0.08
CA TRP A 244 9.81 1.53 1.44
C TRP A 244 9.73 0.30 2.35
N LEU A 245 8.63 -0.45 2.27
CA LEU A 245 8.41 -1.64 3.10
C LEU A 245 9.42 -2.74 2.80
N ASN A 246 9.92 -2.83 1.56
CA ASN A 246 10.82 -3.88 1.11
C ASN A 246 12.30 -3.45 1.06
N SER A 247 12.68 -2.39 1.75
CA SER A 247 14.04 -1.87 1.73
C SER A 247 14.71 -1.86 3.11
N LYS A 248 16.01 -2.15 3.10
CA LYS A 248 16.94 -1.93 4.23
C LYS A 248 17.80 -0.67 4.04
N ALA A 249 17.63 0.07 2.95
CA ALA A 249 18.49 1.19 2.59
C ALA A 249 18.33 2.37 3.56
N ALA A 250 19.37 3.17 3.66
CA ALA A 250 19.36 4.41 4.43
C ALA A 250 18.33 5.41 3.90
N ALA A 251 18.02 6.42 4.70
CA ALA A 251 17.09 7.48 4.30
C ALA A 251 17.49 8.12 2.97
N GLY A 252 16.52 8.21 2.05
CA GLY A 252 16.70 8.74 0.70
C GLY A 252 17.32 7.77 -0.33
N ALA A 253 17.76 6.58 0.10
CA ALA A 253 18.42 5.61 -0.79
C ALA A 253 17.53 4.43 -1.20
N TRP A 254 16.32 4.30 -0.63
CA TRP A 254 15.39 3.21 -0.96
C TRP A 254 14.48 3.51 -2.15
N TRP A 255 14.37 4.77 -2.56
CA TRP A 255 13.52 5.17 -3.67
C TRP A 255 14.19 4.84 -5.01
N LEU A 256 13.48 4.09 -5.83
CA LEU A 256 13.86 3.77 -7.20
C LEU A 256 12.95 4.59 -8.14
N PRO A 257 13.44 5.72 -8.65
CA PRO A 257 12.64 6.57 -9.53
C PRO A 257 12.38 5.86 -10.86
N ARG A 258 11.19 6.03 -11.42
CA ARG A 258 10.82 5.51 -12.75
C ARG A 258 11.51 6.27 -13.87
N ASP A 259 11.80 7.54 -13.62
CA ASP A 259 12.62 8.39 -14.44
C ASP A 259 13.28 9.51 -13.60
N GLU A 260 13.99 10.42 -14.24
CA GLU A 260 14.71 11.51 -13.58
C GLU A 260 13.82 12.56 -12.89
N TYR A 261 12.51 12.52 -13.09
CA TYR A 261 11.53 13.47 -12.52
C TYR A 261 10.70 12.86 -11.40
N ASP A 262 10.76 11.54 -11.22
CA ASP A 262 10.04 10.82 -10.19
C ASP A 262 10.73 11.04 -8.83
N VAL A 263 9.99 11.52 -7.84
CA VAL A 263 10.51 11.81 -6.51
C VAL A 263 9.67 11.11 -5.44
N PRO A 264 10.30 10.69 -4.34
CA PRO A 264 9.58 10.04 -3.25
C PRO A 264 8.58 11.00 -2.60
N PRO A 265 7.52 10.48 -1.96
CA PRO A 265 6.71 11.27 -1.06
C PRO A 265 7.56 11.93 0.02
N SER A 266 7.31 13.22 0.28
CA SER A 266 8.11 14.00 1.22
C SER A 266 8.16 13.41 2.62
N GLN A 267 7.09 12.73 3.06
CA GLN A 267 7.03 12.07 4.36
C GLN A 267 8.04 10.93 4.49
N LEU A 268 8.46 10.31 3.39
CA LEU A 268 9.40 9.19 3.38
C LEU A 268 10.83 9.60 2.99
N SER A 269 11.03 10.79 2.44
CA SER A 269 12.36 11.23 1.96
C SER A 269 13.44 11.20 3.06
N GLY A 270 13.06 11.49 4.31
CA GLY A 270 13.94 11.41 5.48
C GLY A 270 13.89 10.08 6.24
N LYS A 271 13.16 9.05 5.72
CA LYS A 271 13.00 7.76 6.39
C LYS A 271 13.92 6.71 5.80
N ALA A 272 14.57 5.94 6.66
CA ALA A 272 15.22 4.70 6.25
C ALA A 272 14.17 3.67 5.82
N GLY A 273 14.56 2.71 4.98
CA GLY A 273 13.68 1.63 4.57
C GLY A 273 13.15 0.85 5.78
N PHE A 274 11.91 0.37 5.70
CA PHE A 274 11.19 -0.24 6.83
C PHE A 274 11.92 -1.45 7.39
N MET A 275 12.49 -2.28 6.52
CA MET A 275 13.22 -3.49 6.93
C MET A 275 14.50 -3.18 7.74
N SER A 276 15.06 -1.97 7.64
CA SER A 276 16.25 -1.59 8.40
C SER A 276 16.01 -1.53 9.91
N GLY A 277 14.76 -1.48 10.32
CA GLY A 277 14.37 -1.43 11.74
C GLY A 277 14.23 -2.79 12.42
N PHE A 278 14.29 -3.89 11.68
CA PHE A 278 14.16 -5.26 12.22
C PHE A 278 15.52 -5.94 12.39
N GLY A 279 15.60 -6.84 13.38
CA GLY A 279 16.74 -7.72 13.55
C GLY A 279 16.84 -8.77 12.43
N ASP A 280 18.05 -9.21 12.13
CA ASP A 280 18.30 -10.23 11.10
C ASP A 280 17.71 -11.59 11.47
N ASP A 281 17.50 -11.88 12.74
CA ASP A 281 16.83 -13.08 13.23
C ASP A 281 15.40 -13.17 12.69
N PHE A 282 14.61 -12.11 12.83
CA PHE A 282 13.25 -12.05 12.26
C PHE A 282 13.27 -11.99 10.73
N LEU A 283 14.13 -11.16 10.16
CA LEU A 283 14.20 -11.02 8.70
C LEU A 283 14.65 -12.29 7.98
N SER A 284 15.38 -13.18 8.68
CA SER A 284 15.83 -14.45 8.09
C SER A 284 14.72 -15.50 7.93
N VAL A 285 13.60 -15.33 8.62
CA VAL A 285 12.49 -16.30 8.61
C VAL A 285 11.29 -15.86 7.76
N ILE A 286 11.26 -14.60 7.34
CA ILE A 286 10.29 -14.09 6.39
C ILE A 286 10.92 -14.00 5.01
N GLN A 287 10.16 -14.37 3.97
CA GLN A 287 10.67 -14.40 2.60
C GLN A 287 9.83 -13.50 1.69
N PRO A 288 10.40 -12.99 0.61
CA PRO A 288 9.61 -12.37 -0.45
C PRO A 288 8.64 -13.40 -1.05
N VAL A 289 7.35 -13.15 -0.92
CA VAL A 289 6.29 -14.01 -1.45
C VAL A 289 5.56 -13.30 -2.59
N LYS A 290 4.97 -14.08 -3.50
CA LYS A 290 4.16 -13.52 -4.57
C LYS A 290 2.96 -12.78 -4.00
N VAL A 291 2.86 -11.49 -4.34
CA VAL A 291 1.75 -10.61 -4.01
C VAL A 291 1.06 -10.19 -5.31
N LYS A 292 -0.21 -10.50 -5.42
CA LYS A 292 -1.02 -10.22 -6.59
C LYS A 292 -1.93 -9.02 -6.31
N THR A 293 -1.90 -8.00 -7.15
CA THR A 293 -2.69 -6.77 -6.95
C THR A 293 -3.29 -6.31 -8.27
N ALA A 294 -4.59 -6.04 -8.28
CA ALA A 294 -5.29 -5.58 -9.45
C ALA A 294 -4.91 -4.15 -9.83
N LYS A 295 -4.70 -3.90 -11.10
CA LYS A 295 -4.57 -2.56 -11.66
C LYS A 295 -5.95 -1.92 -11.83
N ASN A 296 -6.01 -0.59 -11.86
CA ASN A 296 -7.25 0.09 -12.20
C ASN A 296 -7.60 -0.10 -13.68
N THR A 297 -8.86 0.20 -14.04
CA THR A 297 -9.37 0.08 -15.41
C THR A 297 -9.45 1.41 -16.14
N THR A 298 -9.00 2.48 -15.51
CA THR A 298 -9.07 3.83 -16.08
C THR A 298 -7.79 4.20 -16.83
N ALA A 299 -6.63 3.90 -16.20
CA ALA A 299 -5.31 4.15 -16.77
C ALA A 299 -4.63 2.86 -17.25
N PHE A 300 -5.08 1.71 -16.77
CA PHE A 300 -4.54 0.40 -17.10
C PHE A 300 -5.67 -0.53 -17.56
N ASP A 301 -5.32 -1.76 -17.92
CA ASP A 301 -6.21 -2.78 -18.46
C ASP A 301 -7.03 -3.55 -17.41
N GLY A 302 -6.84 -3.23 -16.12
CA GLY A 302 -7.48 -3.94 -15.01
C GLY A 302 -6.94 -5.36 -14.75
N SER A 303 -5.88 -5.77 -15.42
CA SER A 303 -5.17 -7.02 -15.13
C SER A 303 -4.42 -6.92 -13.79
N PHE A 304 -3.73 -7.98 -13.42
CA PHE A 304 -3.00 -8.03 -12.15
C PHE A 304 -1.51 -7.76 -12.35
N ASP A 305 -0.92 -7.04 -11.41
CA ASP A 305 0.52 -7.06 -11.16
C ASP A 305 0.85 -8.23 -10.24
N GLU A 306 2.02 -8.81 -10.41
CA GLU A 306 2.63 -9.77 -9.50
C GLU A 306 3.96 -9.19 -9.02
N THR A 307 4.06 -8.89 -7.73
CA THR A 307 5.29 -8.50 -7.07
C THR A 307 5.77 -9.61 -6.14
N TYR A 308 7.02 -9.52 -5.68
CA TYR A 308 7.56 -10.43 -4.66
C TYR A 308 8.01 -9.59 -3.49
N ASP A 309 7.18 -9.54 -2.46
CA ASP A 309 7.32 -8.62 -1.35
C ASP A 309 7.58 -9.36 -0.05
N THR A 310 8.54 -8.91 0.74
CA THR A 310 8.79 -9.37 2.12
C THR A 310 7.73 -8.79 3.05
N PHE A 311 7.45 -7.50 2.90
CA PHE A 311 6.34 -6.82 3.56
C PHE A 311 5.41 -6.21 2.52
N PHE A 312 4.12 -6.32 2.77
CA PHE A 312 3.07 -5.78 1.90
C PHE A 312 1.88 -5.29 2.72
N LEU A 313 0.99 -4.52 2.10
CA LEU A 313 -0.28 -4.17 2.71
C LEU A 313 -1.32 -5.25 2.41
N PRO A 314 -2.29 -5.50 3.30
CA PRO A 314 -3.43 -6.35 2.98
C PRO A 314 -4.18 -5.84 1.75
N SER A 315 -4.75 -6.74 0.96
CA SER A 315 -5.72 -6.37 -0.06
C SER A 315 -7.12 -6.20 0.53
N LEU A 316 -8.00 -5.59 -0.25
CA LEU A 316 -9.41 -5.52 0.09
C LEU A 316 -10.02 -6.92 0.24
N GLU A 317 -9.66 -7.86 -0.63
CA GLU A 317 -10.15 -9.24 -0.60
C GLU A 317 -9.69 -9.98 0.66
N GLN A 318 -8.45 -9.76 1.08
CA GLN A 318 -7.90 -10.43 2.27
C GLN A 318 -8.56 -10.01 3.58
N ILE A 319 -9.08 -8.78 3.66
CA ILE A 319 -9.71 -8.26 4.88
C ILE A 319 -11.23 -8.17 4.79
N TYR A 320 -11.82 -8.39 3.61
CA TYR A 320 -13.24 -8.15 3.39
C TYR A 320 -13.82 -9.07 2.32
N ALA A 321 -14.89 -9.81 2.67
CA ALA A 321 -15.48 -10.82 1.77
C ALA A 321 -16.21 -10.22 0.55
N GLN A 322 -16.69 -8.98 0.63
CA GLN A 322 -17.37 -8.32 -0.49
C GLN A 322 -16.36 -7.49 -1.27
N THR A 323 -15.86 -8.03 -2.35
CA THR A 323 -14.83 -7.36 -3.12
C THR A 323 -15.34 -6.98 -4.50
N GLN A 324 -14.96 -5.79 -4.96
CA GLN A 324 -15.06 -5.40 -6.37
C GLN A 324 -13.93 -6.03 -7.19
N ILE A 325 -12.99 -6.70 -6.51
CA ILE A 325 -11.76 -7.22 -7.08
C ILE A 325 -11.55 -8.62 -6.51
N ALA A 326 -11.85 -9.64 -7.29
CA ALA A 326 -11.48 -11.01 -6.97
C ALA A 326 -10.12 -11.35 -7.56
N GLY A 327 -9.30 -12.11 -6.82
CA GLY A 327 -8.00 -12.63 -7.26
C GLY A 327 -6.78 -11.92 -6.69
N GLU A 328 -6.93 -11.09 -5.66
CA GLU A 328 -5.81 -10.46 -4.93
C GLU A 328 -5.30 -11.31 -3.75
N GLY A 329 -5.91 -12.44 -3.46
CA GLY A 329 -5.54 -13.38 -2.42
C GLY A 329 -6.72 -13.91 -1.63
N ASP A 330 -6.46 -14.89 -0.77
CA ASP A 330 -7.48 -15.51 0.04
C ASP A 330 -7.96 -14.58 1.15
N TYR A 331 -9.26 -14.67 1.46
CA TYR A 331 -9.83 -13.97 2.61
C TYR A 331 -9.27 -14.56 3.91
N TRP A 332 -8.59 -13.77 4.70
CA TRP A 332 -7.91 -14.23 5.91
C TRP A 332 -8.88 -14.62 7.03
N GLU A 333 -8.63 -15.76 7.69
CA GLU A 333 -9.46 -16.28 8.78
C GLU A 333 -9.65 -15.26 9.90
N TYR A 334 -8.62 -14.50 10.23
CA TYR A 334 -8.67 -13.44 11.24
C TYR A 334 -9.84 -12.48 10.99
N TRP A 335 -10.03 -12.08 9.73
CA TRP A 335 -11.08 -11.13 9.35
C TRP A 335 -12.45 -11.79 9.16
N LYS A 336 -12.51 -13.09 8.86
CA LYS A 336 -13.79 -13.85 8.76
C LYS A 336 -14.55 -13.82 10.07
N HIS A 337 -13.90 -13.89 11.21
CA HIS A 337 -14.54 -13.80 12.52
C HIS A 337 -15.06 -12.39 12.84
N ALA A 338 -14.37 -11.37 12.38
CA ALA A 338 -14.81 -9.98 12.52
C ALA A 338 -16.05 -9.69 11.67
N LEU A 339 -16.20 -10.38 10.56
CA LEU A 339 -17.14 -10.10 9.48
C LEU A 339 -18.34 -11.03 9.41
N GLY A 340 -18.63 -11.85 10.38
CA GLY A 340 -19.94 -12.51 10.48
C GLY A 340 -21.10 -11.49 10.52
N ARG A 341 -20.84 -10.27 10.03
CA ARG A 341 -21.71 -9.10 9.98
C ARG A 341 -21.92 -8.67 8.54
N THR A 342 -23.13 -8.31 8.22
CA THR A 342 -23.56 -7.77 6.92
C THR A 342 -23.05 -6.37 6.60
N THR A 343 -22.18 -5.80 7.44
CA THR A 343 -21.61 -4.44 7.28
C THR A 343 -20.10 -4.47 7.21
N PRO A 344 -19.47 -3.60 6.41
CA PRO A 344 -18.03 -3.58 6.15
C PRO A 344 -17.15 -3.07 7.32
N ASN A 345 -17.53 -3.30 8.55
CA ASN A 345 -16.87 -2.80 9.76
C ASN A 345 -15.85 -3.79 10.33
N GLY A 346 -15.15 -4.55 9.48
CA GLY A 346 -14.26 -5.61 9.91
C GLY A 346 -13.13 -5.19 10.84
N TRP A 347 -12.72 -3.93 10.79
CA TRP A 347 -11.63 -3.41 11.61
C TRP A 347 -12.10 -2.68 12.87
N TYR A 348 -13.39 -2.54 13.04
CA TYR A 348 -13.98 -1.88 14.21
C TYR A 348 -14.98 -2.80 14.89
N ASP A 349 -14.47 -3.69 15.72
CA ASP A 349 -15.27 -4.44 16.68
C ASP A 349 -14.78 -4.14 18.10
N SER A 350 -15.53 -3.34 18.83
CA SER A 350 -15.22 -3.00 20.22
C SER A 350 -15.13 -4.24 21.15
N ASN A 351 -15.77 -5.35 20.76
CA ASN A 351 -15.74 -6.59 21.52
C ASN A 351 -14.51 -7.46 21.23
N ARG A 352 -13.76 -7.17 20.16
CA ARG A 352 -12.64 -7.99 19.68
C ARG A 352 -11.32 -7.27 19.64
N ASN A 353 -11.25 -6.00 20.00
CA ASN A 353 -10.07 -5.16 19.89
C ASN A 353 -9.53 -5.01 18.45
N ASP A 354 -10.30 -5.35 17.42
CA ASP A 354 -9.89 -5.22 16.02
C ASP A 354 -9.61 -3.76 15.62
N ALA A 355 -10.14 -2.81 16.40
CA ALA A 355 -9.80 -1.40 16.32
C ALA A 355 -8.29 -1.12 16.46
N TYR A 356 -7.51 -2.01 17.05
CA TYR A 356 -6.08 -1.80 17.26
C TYR A 356 -5.27 -1.69 15.98
N LYS A 357 -5.70 -2.34 14.91
CA LYS A 357 -5.00 -2.19 13.62
C LYS A 357 -5.10 -0.79 13.02
N THR A 358 -6.08 -0.01 13.45
CA THR A 358 -6.19 1.42 13.11
C THR A 358 -5.50 2.32 14.13
N TYR A 359 -5.11 1.81 15.29
CA TYR A 359 -4.37 2.59 16.28
C TYR A 359 -2.88 2.59 15.95
N ALA A 360 -2.27 3.76 16.07
CA ALA A 360 -0.83 3.90 15.86
C ALA A 360 -0.04 3.26 17.01
N ILE A 361 1.08 2.63 16.68
CA ILE A 361 1.94 1.99 17.69
C ILE A 361 2.45 2.98 18.76
N ASN A 362 2.59 4.25 18.41
CA ASN A 362 3.03 5.32 19.31
C ASN A 362 1.87 6.09 19.97
N ALA A 363 0.62 5.85 19.58
CA ALA A 363 -0.56 6.57 20.07
C ALA A 363 -1.78 5.65 20.07
N LYS A 364 -1.82 4.72 21.01
CA LYS A 364 -2.81 3.62 21.09
C LYS A 364 -4.21 4.07 21.56
N THR A 365 -4.54 5.33 21.42
CA THR A 365 -5.79 5.93 21.92
C THR A 365 -6.64 6.58 20.84
N SER A 366 -6.13 6.69 19.62
CA SER A 366 -6.81 7.35 18.51
C SER A 366 -6.72 6.53 17.25
N ALA A 367 -7.86 6.15 16.71
CA ALA A 367 -7.95 5.43 15.44
C ALA A 367 -7.51 6.31 14.27
N GLN A 368 -6.79 5.73 13.35
CA GLN A 368 -6.21 6.36 12.16
C GLN A 368 -6.82 5.76 10.90
N HIS A 369 -6.62 6.43 9.79
CA HIS A 369 -6.86 5.83 8.47
C HIS A 369 -5.71 4.90 8.10
N VAL A 370 -6.04 3.67 7.68
CA VAL A 370 -5.04 2.63 7.37
C VAL A 370 -5.18 2.19 5.91
N ARG A 371 -4.11 2.32 5.16
CA ARG A 371 -4.06 2.05 3.73
C ARG A 371 -4.06 0.55 3.43
N LEU A 372 -4.74 0.16 2.34
CA LEU A 372 -4.68 -1.15 1.71
C LEU A 372 -3.89 -1.05 0.39
N ARG A 373 -3.43 -2.21 -0.14
CA ARG A 373 -2.71 -2.19 -1.42
C ARG A 373 -3.65 -2.12 -2.63
N SER A 374 -4.90 -2.52 -2.49
CA SER A 374 -5.87 -2.61 -3.58
C SER A 374 -6.14 -1.26 -4.22
N ALA A 375 -6.06 -1.20 -5.55
CA ALA A 375 -6.49 -0.05 -6.32
C ALA A 375 -8.03 0.05 -6.31
N TYR A 376 -8.57 1.26 -6.25
CA TYR A 376 -9.95 1.47 -6.62
C TYR A 376 -10.06 1.46 -8.14
N ARG A 377 -10.78 0.49 -8.72
CA ARG A 377 -10.72 0.23 -10.17
C ARG A 377 -11.28 1.36 -11.03
N GLY A 378 -12.25 2.08 -10.54
CA GLY A 378 -12.92 3.17 -11.29
C GLY A 378 -12.15 4.49 -11.35
N TYR A 379 -11.06 4.64 -10.58
CA TYR A 379 -10.21 5.84 -10.57
C TYR A 379 -8.75 5.44 -10.58
N ALA A 380 -7.93 6.13 -11.36
CA ALA A 380 -6.51 5.83 -11.45
C ALA A 380 -5.69 6.27 -10.24
N ASN A 381 -6.26 7.12 -9.40
CA ASN A 381 -5.57 7.78 -8.29
C ASN A 381 -6.22 7.53 -6.91
N HIS A 382 -7.13 6.56 -6.78
CA HIS A 382 -7.73 6.17 -5.51
C HIS A 382 -7.29 4.76 -5.12
N THR A 383 -6.93 4.58 -3.86
CA THR A 383 -6.70 3.26 -3.25
C THR A 383 -7.71 3.01 -2.15
N TRP A 384 -7.95 1.75 -1.84
CA TRP A 384 -8.76 1.39 -0.71
C TRP A 384 -8.02 1.65 0.61
N HIS A 385 -8.78 1.94 1.65
CA HIS A 385 -8.30 2.11 3.02
C HIS A 385 -9.41 1.78 4.02
N VAL A 386 -9.04 1.52 5.25
CA VAL A 386 -9.95 1.50 6.39
C VAL A 386 -9.85 2.85 7.07
N ASN A 387 -10.97 3.53 7.24
CA ASN A 387 -11.00 4.84 7.89
C ASN A 387 -10.95 4.73 9.42
N SER A 388 -10.80 5.85 10.11
CA SER A 388 -10.75 5.90 11.58
C SER A 388 -12.02 5.42 12.28
N GLY A 389 -13.14 5.32 11.57
CA GLY A 389 -14.38 4.72 12.05
C GLY A 389 -14.49 3.21 11.80
N GLY A 390 -13.46 2.58 11.24
CA GLY A 390 -13.44 1.15 10.91
C GLY A 390 -14.14 0.77 9.61
N TYR A 391 -14.54 1.75 8.78
CA TYR A 391 -15.21 1.50 7.52
C TYR A 391 -14.23 1.40 6.37
N VAL A 392 -14.42 0.43 5.50
CA VAL A 392 -13.70 0.34 4.24
C VAL A 392 -14.17 1.44 3.31
N ASN A 393 -13.25 2.23 2.80
CA ASN A 393 -13.50 3.34 1.90
C ASN A 393 -12.35 3.49 0.89
N ASN A 394 -12.50 4.36 -0.10
CA ASN A 394 -11.44 4.68 -1.03
C ASN A 394 -11.13 6.18 -1.02
N TYR A 395 -9.89 6.55 -1.24
CA TYR A 395 -9.50 7.95 -1.33
C TYR A 395 -8.17 8.10 -2.11
N HIS A 396 -7.84 9.34 -2.45
CA HIS A 396 -6.66 9.64 -3.25
C HIS A 396 -5.38 9.00 -2.70
N ALA A 397 -4.58 8.43 -3.58
CA ALA A 397 -3.30 7.80 -3.26
C ALA A 397 -2.27 8.79 -2.68
N TYR A 398 -2.38 10.07 -3.02
CA TYR A 398 -1.51 11.13 -2.49
C TYR A 398 -1.88 11.62 -1.08
N TRP A 399 -3.01 11.18 -0.51
CA TRP A 399 -3.30 11.47 0.90
C TRP A 399 -2.48 10.58 1.81
N SER A 400 -1.92 11.20 2.83
CA SER A 400 -1.11 10.48 3.82
C SER A 400 -2.01 9.71 4.76
N TYR A 401 -1.80 8.41 4.84
CA TYR A 401 -2.45 7.50 5.77
C TYR A 401 -1.41 6.59 6.42
N ARG A 402 -1.76 5.89 7.47
CA ARG A 402 -0.91 4.90 8.10
C ARG A 402 -1.04 3.54 7.43
N CYS A 403 -0.21 2.59 7.80
CA CYS A 403 -0.32 1.21 7.35
C CYS A 403 -0.09 0.22 8.51
N ALA A 404 -0.75 -0.92 8.42
CA ALA A 404 -0.51 -2.10 9.24
C ALA A 404 0.02 -3.21 8.30
N PRO A 405 1.35 -3.26 8.09
CA PRO A 405 1.95 -4.17 7.11
C PRO A 405 1.82 -5.62 7.51
N ALA A 406 1.84 -6.48 6.50
CA ALA A 406 1.83 -7.92 6.63
C ALA A 406 3.13 -8.52 6.07
N CYS A 407 3.48 -9.71 6.53
CA CYS A 407 4.58 -10.55 6.03
C CYS A 407 4.23 -12.02 6.21
N VAL A 408 5.08 -12.92 5.71
CA VAL A 408 4.87 -14.37 5.84
C VAL A 408 6.12 -15.03 6.35
N ILE A 409 5.96 -15.83 7.43
CA ILE A 409 6.98 -16.82 7.82
C ILE A 409 6.76 -18.07 6.97
N CYS A 410 7.82 -18.52 6.27
CA CYS A 410 7.77 -19.69 5.40
C CYS A 410 9.15 -20.35 5.25
#